data_6d7731636d7b578d17b8c8d05cfcba90
#
_entry.id   6d7731636d7b578d17b8c8d05cfcba90
#
_cell.length_a   1.000
_cell.length_b   1.000
_cell.length_c   1.000
_cell.angle_alpha   90.00
_cell.angle_beta   90.00
_cell.angle_gamma   90.00
#
_symmetry.space_group_name_H-M   'P 1'
#
loop_
_entity.id
_entity.type
_entity.pdbx_description
1 polymer ?
#
loop_
_entity_poly.entity_id
_entity_poly.type
_entity_poly.pdbx_seq_one_letter_code
_entity_poly.pdbx_strand_id
1 'polypeptide(L)'
;LFSKDQTILMVAVADPSIPAPVRGWRCIMEVTLRDGRKLSHQTMAAKGSPDNPLNRDEVAEKALALMGPVIGKACGKALITALYDIGRVKDVRALRKLYSV
;
A
#
# COMPACT_ATOMS: atom_id res chain seq x y z
N LEU A 1 -14.21 -5.33 1.45
CA LEU A 1 -13.13 -5.71 2.32
C LEU A 1 -13.66 -6.30 3.63
N PHE A 2 -14.36 -5.55 4.45
CA PHE A 2 -15.04 -6.07 5.63
C PHE A 2 -16.53 -5.86 5.47
N SER A 3 -17.36 -6.88 5.77
CA SER A 3 -18.80 -6.70 5.78
C SER A 3 -19.20 -5.79 6.94
N LYS A 4 -20.33 -5.09 6.80
CA LYS A 4 -20.85 -4.21 7.86
C LYS A 4 -21.09 -4.92 9.21
N ASP A 5 -21.11 -6.24 9.20
CA ASP A 5 -21.36 -7.08 10.37
C ASP A 5 -20.06 -7.61 11.04
N GLN A 6 -18.89 -7.19 10.57
CA GLN A 6 -17.62 -7.59 11.15
C GLN A 6 -17.10 -6.49 12.07
N THR A 7 -16.99 -6.80 13.36
CA THR A 7 -16.33 -5.95 14.35
C THR A 7 -14.89 -6.41 14.49
N ILE A 8 -13.95 -5.50 14.26
CA ILE A 8 -12.52 -5.72 14.46
C ILE A 8 -12.10 -4.90 15.66
N LEU A 9 -11.60 -5.58 16.68
CA LEU A 9 -10.93 -4.94 17.80
C LEU A 9 -9.42 -4.92 17.50
N MET A 10 -8.85 -3.74 17.36
CA MET A 10 -7.41 -3.55 17.27
C MET A 10 -6.85 -3.12 18.61
N VAL A 11 -5.94 -3.90 19.16
CA VAL A 11 -5.20 -3.55 20.37
C VAL A 11 -3.73 -3.42 20.00
N ALA A 12 -3.16 -2.23 20.19
CA ALA A 12 -1.73 -2.01 20.06
C ALA A 12 -1.07 -2.30 21.42
N VAL A 13 -0.17 -3.27 21.43
CA VAL A 13 0.58 -3.66 22.64
C VAL A 13 2.07 -3.43 22.37
N ALA A 14 2.75 -2.78 23.31
CA ALA A 14 4.21 -2.71 23.27
C ALA A 14 4.78 -4.10 23.58
N ASP A 15 5.59 -4.63 22.66
CA ASP A 15 6.26 -5.91 22.84
C ASP A 15 7.70 -5.67 23.29
N PRO A 16 8.02 -5.94 24.59
CA PRO A 16 9.36 -5.72 25.12
C PRO A 16 10.42 -6.69 24.58
N SER A 17 9.99 -7.77 23.90
CA SER A 17 10.91 -8.71 23.26
C SER A 17 11.52 -8.16 21.94
N ILE A 18 10.96 -7.07 21.41
CA ILE A 18 11.46 -6.42 20.21
C ILE A 18 12.54 -5.43 20.61
N PRO A 19 13.82 -5.68 20.28
CA PRO A 19 14.91 -4.76 20.64
C PRO A 19 14.78 -3.43 19.89
N ALA A 20 14.98 -2.33 20.60
CA ALA A 20 15.11 -1.00 19.99
C ALA A 20 16.56 -0.77 19.55
N PRO A 21 16.80 0.01 18.46
CA PRO A 21 15.80 0.52 17.52
C PRO A 21 15.44 -0.50 16.44
N VAL A 22 14.18 -0.82 16.32
CA VAL A 22 13.69 -1.68 15.24
C VAL A 22 13.59 -0.82 13.97
N ARG A 23 14.34 -1.18 12.93
CA ARG A 23 14.29 -0.53 11.62
C ARG A 23 13.06 -0.92 10.79
N GLY A 24 12.06 -1.51 11.36
CA GLY A 24 10.90 -1.97 10.64
C GLY A 24 9.65 -1.97 11.51
N TRP A 25 8.51 -1.92 10.86
CA TRP A 25 7.22 -2.04 11.50
C TRP A 25 6.86 -3.53 11.57
N ARG A 26 6.87 -4.09 12.75
CA ARG A 26 6.33 -5.42 13.02
C ARG A 26 4.85 -5.32 13.37
N CYS A 27 4.07 -6.26 12.88
CA CYS A 27 2.67 -6.39 13.24
C CYS A 27 2.31 -7.86 13.37
N ILE A 28 1.65 -8.22 14.45
CA ILE A 28 0.98 -9.50 14.63
C ILE A 28 -0.52 -9.20 14.65
N MET A 29 -1.27 -9.82 13.76
CA MET A 29 -2.72 -9.69 13.69
C MET A 29 -3.35 -11.03 14.00
N GLU A 30 -4.25 -11.05 14.96
CA GLU A 30 -5.06 -12.21 15.30
C GLU A 30 -6.53 -11.87 15.08
N VAL A 31 -7.22 -12.73 14.35
CA VAL A 31 -8.64 -12.57 14.04
C VAL A 31 -9.38 -13.82 14.49
N THR A 32 -10.39 -13.64 15.32
CA THR A 32 -11.31 -14.72 15.68
C THR A 32 -12.58 -14.58 14.84
N LEU A 33 -12.91 -15.59 14.07
CA LEU A 33 -14.12 -15.65 13.28
C LEU A 33 -15.33 -16.03 14.17
N ARG A 34 -16.55 -15.74 13.66
CA ARG A 34 -17.78 -16.07 14.38
C ARG A 34 -17.95 -17.58 14.64
N ASP A 35 -17.38 -18.42 13.79
CA ASP A 35 -17.37 -19.89 13.95
C ASP A 35 -16.32 -20.40 14.94
N GLY A 36 -15.58 -19.49 15.62
CA GLY A 36 -14.56 -19.79 16.61
C GLY A 36 -13.17 -20.05 16.04
N ARG A 37 -12.99 -20.07 14.70
CA ARG A 37 -11.66 -20.22 14.10
C ARG A 37 -10.81 -18.98 14.38
N LYS A 38 -9.55 -19.21 14.73
CA LYS A 38 -8.54 -18.16 14.91
C LYS A 38 -7.58 -18.15 13.72
N LEU A 39 -7.40 -16.97 13.16
CA LEU A 39 -6.43 -16.71 12.09
C LEU A 39 -5.35 -15.79 12.67
N SER A 40 -4.11 -16.08 12.39
CA SER A 40 -2.98 -15.23 12.79
C SER A 40 -2.06 -14.97 11.62
N HIS A 41 -1.60 -13.73 11.52
CA HIS A 41 -0.61 -13.32 10.54
C HIS A 41 0.42 -12.40 11.19
N GLN A 42 1.69 -12.64 10.88
CA GLN A 42 2.79 -11.83 11.37
C GLN A 42 3.50 -11.17 10.19
N THR A 43 3.62 -9.85 10.25
CA THR A 43 4.45 -9.07 9.32
C THR A 43 5.74 -8.68 10.03
N MET A 44 6.89 -9.08 9.46
CA MET A 44 8.20 -8.78 10.03
C MET A 44 8.71 -7.41 9.60
N ALA A 45 8.35 -6.98 8.39
CA ALA A 45 8.71 -5.68 7.84
C ALA A 45 7.58 -5.16 6.96
N ALA A 46 7.23 -3.89 7.13
CA ALA A 46 6.22 -3.26 6.30
C ALA A 46 6.66 -3.21 4.83
N LYS A 47 5.72 -3.48 3.92
CA LYS A 47 5.99 -3.39 2.48
C LYS A 47 6.38 -1.96 2.11
N GLY A 48 7.50 -1.81 1.39
CA GLY A 48 8.10 -0.51 1.06
C GLY A 48 9.15 -0.03 2.05
N SER A 49 9.44 -0.80 3.11
CA SER A 49 10.57 -0.53 4.02
C SER A 49 11.89 -1.01 3.40
N PRO A 50 13.06 -0.60 3.94
CA PRO A 50 14.36 -1.08 3.48
C PRO A 50 14.51 -2.60 3.53
N ASP A 51 13.85 -3.25 4.50
CA ASP A 51 13.89 -4.71 4.70
C ASP A 51 12.85 -5.46 3.86
N ASN A 52 11.91 -4.74 3.24
CA ASN A 52 10.88 -5.28 2.35
C ASN A 52 10.54 -4.26 1.25
N PRO A 53 11.48 -3.96 0.33
CA PRO A 53 11.31 -2.92 -0.67
C PRO A 53 10.22 -3.26 -1.68
N LEU A 54 9.62 -2.21 -2.26
CA LEU A 54 8.75 -2.32 -3.42
C LEU A 54 9.60 -2.29 -4.70
N ASN A 55 9.28 -3.16 -5.63
CA ASN A 55 9.79 -3.03 -7.01
C ASN A 55 8.96 -2.01 -7.81
N ARG A 56 9.41 -1.70 -9.05
CA ARG A 56 8.73 -0.70 -9.89
C ARG A 56 7.28 -1.07 -10.23
N ASP A 57 7.02 -2.36 -10.46
CA ASP A 57 5.68 -2.84 -10.82
C ASP A 57 4.72 -2.74 -9.63
N GLU A 58 5.19 -3.08 -8.45
CA GLU A 58 4.42 -2.95 -7.20
C GLU A 58 4.10 -1.48 -6.88
N VAL A 59 5.04 -0.56 -7.14
CA VAL A 59 4.79 0.90 -7.01
C VAL A 59 3.74 1.36 -8.02
N ALA A 60 3.84 0.90 -9.28
CA ALA A 60 2.88 1.21 -10.32
C ALA A 60 1.48 0.66 -10.00
N GLU A 61 1.39 -0.56 -9.49
CA GLU A 61 0.14 -1.19 -9.08
C GLU A 61 -0.53 -0.40 -7.96
N LYS A 62 0.23 -0.05 -6.92
CA LYS A 62 -0.26 0.79 -5.82
C LYS A 62 -0.75 2.15 -6.32
N ALA A 63 0.04 2.82 -7.17
CA ALA A 63 -0.33 4.10 -7.75
C ALA A 63 -1.64 4.00 -8.56
N LEU A 64 -1.78 2.95 -9.40
CA LEU A 64 -2.97 2.74 -10.20
C LEU A 64 -4.21 2.40 -9.33
N ALA A 65 -4.03 1.67 -8.25
CA ALA A 65 -5.11 1.38 -7.31
C ALA A 65 -5.65 2.65 -6.64
N LEU A 66 -4.77 3.61 -6.34
CA LEU A 66 -5.15 4.89 -5.73
C LEU A 66 -5.71 5.90 -6.75
N MET A 67 -5.07 6.02 -7.91
CA MET A 67 -5.45 7.00 -8.93
C MET A 67 -6.62 6.56 -9.81
N GLY A 68 -6.72 5.26 -10.08
CA GLY A 68 -7.70 4.71 -11.01
C GLY A 68 -9.16 5.09 -10.71
N PRO A 69 -9.62 5.07 -9.46
CA PRO A 69 -10.96 5.52 -9.09
C PRO A 69 -11.23 7.02 -9.33
N VAL A 70 -10.17 7.84 -9.36
CA VAL A 70 -10.26 9.31 -9.46
C VAL A 70 -10.13 9.80 -10.89
N ILE A 71 -9.08 9.40 -11.58
CA ILE A 71 -8.75 9.89 -12.94
C ILE A 71 -8.98 8.85 -14.04
N GLY A 72 -9.45 7.67 -13.67
CA GLY A 72 -9.62 6.54 -14.60
C GLY A 72 -8.33 5.75 -14.81
N LYS A 73 -8.48 4.45 -15.04
CA LYS A 73 -7.35 3.53 -15.21
C LYS A 73 -6.47 3.85 -16.42
N ALA A 74 -7.07 4.34 -17.52
CA ALA A 74 -6.32 4.69 -18.73
C ALA A 74 -5.40 5.89 -18.50
N CYS A 75 -5.92 6.96 -17.90
CA CYS A 75 -5.13 8.15 -17.54
C CYS A 75 -4.07 7.81 -16.47
N GLY A 76 -4.43 7.00 -15.48
CA GLY A 76 -3.48 6.52 -14.46
C GLY A 76 -2.31 5.76 -15.06
N LYS A 77 -2.55 4.82 -15.98
CA LYS A 77 -1.48 4.09 -16.70
C LYS A 77 -0.62 5.01 -17.53
N ALA A 78 -1.22 5.93 -18.28
CA ALA A 78 -0.50 6.89 -19.09
C ALA A 78 0.39 7.81 -18.25
N LEU A 79 -0.11 8.25 -17.09
CA LEU A 79 0.65 9.06 -16.14
C LEU A 79 1.84 8.29 -15.55
N ILE A 80 1.64 7.05 -15.12
CA ILE A 80 2.71 6.18 -14.61
C ILE A 80 3.80 5.99 -15.66
N THR A 81 3.42 5.68 -16.90
CA THR A 81 4.37 5.51 -18.00
C THR A 81 5.18 6.78 -18.25
N ALA A 82 4.53 7.94 -18.29
CA ALA A 82 5.20 9.22 -18.49
C ALA A 82 6.15 9.58 -17.35
N LEU A 83 5.78 9.27 -16.10
CA LEU A 83 6.63 9.52 -14.93
C LEU A 83 7.82 8.59 -14.86
N TYR A 84 7.68 7.33 -15.28
CA TYR A 84 8.82 6.40 -15.35
C TYR A 84 9.82 6.75 -16.45
N ASP A 85 9.39 7.51 -17.45
CA ASP A 85 10.23 7.99 -18.54
C ASP A 85 10.28 9.54 -18.56
N ILE A 86 10.32 10.12 -17.36
CA ILE A 86 10.21 11.59 -17.16
C ILE A 86 11.29 12.35 -17.94
N GLY A 87 12.46 11.75 -18.17
CA GLY A 87 13.54 12.35 -18.97
C GLY A 87 13.17 12.60 -20.44
N ARG A 88 12.13 11.93 -20.96
CA ARG A 88 11.61 12.14 -22.32
C ARG A 88 10.45 13.14 -22.39
N VAL A 89 9.93 13.56 -21.24
CA VAL A 89 8.85 14.54 -21.19
C VAL A 89 9.42 15.93 -21.45
N LYS A 90 9.12 16.51 -22.59
CA LYS A 90 9.60 17.84 -23.01
C LYS A 90 8.98 18.97 -22.20
N ASP A 91 7.72 18.84 -21.83
CA ASP A 91 6.98 19.83 -21.05
C ASP A 91 6.09 19.11 -20.02
N VAL A 92 6.46 19.25 -18.75
CA VAL A 92 5.72 18.63 -17.62
C VAL A 92 4.28 19.14 -17.50
N ARG A 93 3.99 20.33 -18.01
CA ARG A 93 2.62 20.90 -18.04
C ARG A 93 1.67 20.07 -18.90
N ALA A 94 2.21 19.36 -19.92
CA ALA A 94 1.42 18.45 -20.74
C ALA A 94 0.83 17.26 -19.94
N LEU A 95 1.43 16.91 -18.82
CA LEU A 95 0.91 15.84 -17.94
C LEU A 95 -0.37 16.25 -17.22
N ARG A 96 -0.66 17.58 -17.13
CA ARG A 96 -1.84 18.08 -16.40
C ARG A 96 -3.14 17.44 -16.89
N LYS A 97 -3.30 17.22 -18.19
CA LYS A 97 -4.47 16.57 -18.77
C LYS A 97 -4.67 15.12 -18.33
N LEU A 98 -3.64 14.47 -17.80
CA LEU A 98 -3.71 13.09 -17.34
C LEU A 98 -4.17 12.97 -15.88
N TYR A 99 -4.04 14.05 -15.07
CA TYR A 99 -4.41 14.05 -13.66
C TYR A 99 -5.45 15.13 -13.28
N SER A 100 -5.88 15.92 -14.24
CA SER A 100 -7.00 16.86 -14.01
C SER A 100 -8.33 16.10 -14.02
N VAL A 101 -9.10 16.33 -13.00
CA VAL A 101 -10.45 15.79 -12.82
C VAL A 101 -11.45 16.78 -13.37
#